data_100f89de29c65187da32db936ac124cb
#
_entry.id   100f89de29c65187da32db936ac124cb
#
_cell.length_a   1.000
_cell.length_b   1.000
_cell.length_c   1.000
_cell.angle_alpha   90.00
_cell.angle_beta   90.00
_cell.angle_gamma   90.00
#
_symmetry.space_group_name_H-M   'P 1'
#
loop_
_entity.id
_entity.type
_entity.pdbx_description
1 polymer ?
#
loop_
_entity_poly.entity_id
_entity_poly.type
_entity_poly.pdbx_seq_one_letter_code
_entity_poly.pdbx_strand_id
1 'polypeptide(L)'
;MIGKRIFISFLALLAGLCSSVWVEAQIRIKHVALTMDNVPSGGKEVNLSWLQVRNYVGARALEDSRMPMVGFVNEKALVMPEERDDRRALLGTWLHAGAELGNGTFSDIPLGHSQGAEWFEQDIEYGERLTREVVREYGDTLRYFRFPGMDLTGASDQDLDRVNAFLQRENYTPVTATIRFDDEPFNTPYVNSKIENDTVLVRYIGERYLEYVKQVLDHYEALSQDNFSRQITHILSLRCSEINNEMLGYLLYILWEKGYRFITLEEALADPLYREHLPERYRGGYFWDYATGLRYPDIPVHVPAMIRALYQYQTY
;
A
#
# COMPACT_ATOMS: atom_id res chain seq x y z
N MET A 1 29.11 -46.94 48.27
CA MET A 1 28.18 -47.07 47.11
C MET A 1 27.09 -45.97 47.09
N ILE A 2 26.98 -45.09 48.06
CA ILE A 2 25.95 -44.06 48.14
C ILE A 2 26.31 -42.77 47.37
N GLY A 3 27.61 -42.45 47.25
CA GLY A 3 28.08 -41.24 46.58
C GLY A 3 27.92 -41.16 45.08
N LYS A 4 27.89 -42.30 44.35
CA LYS A 4 27.76 -42.34 42.89
C LYS A 4 26.33 -42.15 42.38
N ARG A 5 25.33 -42.46 43.23
CA ARG A 5 23.90 -42.29 42.83
C ARG A 5 23.45 -40.81 42.96
N ILE A 6 23.99 -40.05 43.88
CA ILE A 6 23.67 -38.65 44.08
C ILE A 6 24.23 -37.76 42.94
N PHE A 7 25.45 -38.12 42.43
CA PHE A 7 26.08 -37.35 41.37
C PHE A 7 25.39 -37.53 40.01
N ILE A 8 24.82 -38.72 39.71
CA ILE A 8 24.08 -39.01 38.47
C ILE A 8 22.72 -38.31 38.52
N SER A 9 22.07 -38.21 39.66
CA SER A 9 20.80 -37.47 39.81
C SER A 9 20.95 -35.97 39.64
N PHE A 10 22.07 -35.38 40.06
CA PHE A 10 22.35 -33.98 39.90
C PHE A 10 22.72 -33.59 38.45
N LEU A 11 23.41 -34.50 37.70
CA LEU A 11 23.68 -34.26 36.27
C LEU A 11 22.43 -34.41 35.43
N ALA A 12 21.47 -35.27 35.77
CA ALA A 12 20.22 -35.42 35.07
C ALA A 12 19.29 -34.21 35.32
N LEU A 13 19.34 -33.58 36.49
CA LEU A 13 18.58 -32.35 36.78
C LEU A 13 19.15 -31.14 36.04
N LEU A 14 20.46 -31.03 35.88
CA LEU A 14 21.10 -29.96 35.10
C LEU A 14 20.89 -30.12 33.60
N ALA A 15 20.86 -31.33 33.08
CA ALA A 15 20.54 -31.62 31.68
C ALA A 15 19.05 -31.32 31.36
N GLY A 16 18.14 -31.53 32.32
CA GLY A 16 16.72 -31.18 32.18
C GLY A 16 16.43 -29.67 32.23
N LEU A 17 17.28 -28.91 32.92
CA LEU A 17 17.15 -27.44 33.00
C LEU A 17 17.76 -26.73 31.77
N CYS A 18 18.74 -27.35 31.10
CA CYS A 18 19.28 -26.80 29.84
C CYS A 18 18.39 -27.06 28.61
N SER A 19 17.47 -28.03 28.65
CA SER A 19 16.57 -28.30 27.52
C SER A 19 15.32 -27.42 27.48
N SER A 20 15.09 -26.59 28.51
CA SER A 20 13.90 -25.71 28.58
C SER A 20 14.17 -24.25 28.26
N VAL A 21 15.35 -23.87 27.74
CA VAL A 21 15.72 -22.49 27.43
C VAL A 21 16.09 -22.28 25.95
N TRP A 22 15.84 -23.31 25.09
CA TRP A 22 15.71 -23.04 23.67
C TRP A 22 14.26 -22.66 23.37
N VAL A 23 13.77 -21.57 23.98
CA VAL A 23 12.76 -20.77 23.33
C VAL A 23 13.51 -20.15 22.13
N GLU A 24 13.44 -20.86 21.00
CA GLU A 24 13.72 -20.25 19.72
C GLU A 24 12.91 -18.95 19.71
N ALA A 25 13.56 -17.83 19.90
CA ALA A 25 13.12 -16.60 19.33
C ALA A 25 13.16 -16.83 17.82
N GLN A 26 12.15 -17.53 17.26
CA GLN A 26 11.89 -17.52 15.85
C GLN A 26 11.79 -16.04 15.52
N ILE A 27 12.83 -15.51 14.88
CA ILE A 27 12.75 -14.22 14.21
C ILE A 27 11.63 -14.42 13.22
N ARG A 28 10.41 -14.07 13.61
CA ARG A 28 9.25 -14.15 12.72
C ARG A 28 9.49 -13.10 11.67
N ILE A 29 9.94 -13.54 10.52
CA ILE A 29 10.16 -12.68 9.36
C ILE A 29 8.82 -12.05 9.03
N LYS A 30 8.77 -10.72 9.04
CA LYS A 30 7.60 -9.95 8.61
C LYS A 30 7.65 -9.81 7.09
N HIS A 31 6.52 -10.01 6.43
CA HIS A 31 6.43 -9.87 4.98
C HIS A 31 5.56 -8.68 4.60
N VAL A 32 5.95 -7.97 3.55
CA VAL A 32 5.19 -6.85 3.00
C VAL A 32 5.27 -6.84 1.47
N ALA A 33 4.11 -6.73 0.82
CA ALA A 33 4.03 -6.38 -0.58
C ALA A 33 3.74 -4.88 -0.71
N LEU A 34 4.40 -4.23 -1.66
CA LEU A 34 4.22 -2.80 -1.92
C LEU A 34 3.17 -2.58 -2.99
N THR A 35 2.27 -1.64 -2.76
CA THR A 35 1.36 -1.14 -3.78
C THR A 35 1.32 0.39 -3.76
N MET A 36 1.05 0.99 -4.92
CA MET A 36 0.92 2.44 -5.06
C MET A 36 -0.36 2.78 -5.80
N ASP A 37 -1.21 3.56 -5.18
CA ASP A 37 -2.50 3.97 -5.73
C ASP A 37 -2.39 5.31 -6.48
N ASN A 38 -3.33 5.56 -7.40
CA ASN A 38 -3.44 6.79 -8.17
C ASN A 38 -2.20 7.12 -9.02
N VAL A 39 -1.58 6.11 -9.61
CA VAL A 39 -0.51 6.32 -10.61
C VAL A 39 -1.14 6.91 -11.88
N PRO A 40 -0.55 7.95 -12.49
CA PRO A 40 0.68 8.65 -12.12
C PRO A 40 0.47 9.95 -11.31
N SER A 41 -0.79 10.34 -11.02
CA SER A 41 -1.10 11.72 -10.59
C SER A 41 -1.27 11.92 -9.09
N GLY A 42 -1.39 10.84 -8.30
CA GLY A 42 -1.74 10.94 -6.89
C GLY A 42 -3.17 11.41 -6.63
N GLY A 43 -4.07 11.24 -7.62
CA GLY A 43 -5.48 11.64 -7.53
C GLY A 43 -5.74 13.14 -7.71
N LYS A 44 -4.74 13.93 -8.11
CA LYS A 44 -4.87 15.38 -8.34
C LYS A 44 -4.47 15.76 -9.76
N GLU A 45 -5.10 16.80 -10.29
CA GLU A 45 -4.64 17.41 -11.55
C GLU A 45 -3.32 18.15 -11.30
N VAL A 46 -2.30 17.78 -12.05
CA VAL A 46 -0.96 18.37 -11.96
C VAL A 46 -0.45 18.57 -13.38
N ASN A 47 0.34 19.62 -13.61
CA ASN A 47 0.96 19.81 -14.91
C ASN A 47 1.98 18.71 -15.22
N LEU A 48 2.22 18.50 -16.51
CA LEU A 48 3.07 17.40 -17.00
C LEU A 48 4.47 17.41 -16.41
N SER A 49 5.11 18.58 -16.30
CA SER A 49 6.47 18.68 -15.77
C SER A 49 6.58 18.18 -14.33
N TRP A 50 5.61 18.50 -13.49
CA TRP A 50 5.55 17.98 -12.12
C TRP A 50 5.31 16.47 -12.09
N LEU A 51 4.42 15.97 -12.95
CA LEU A 51 4.18 14.53 -13.09
C LEU A 51 5.45 13.79 -13.52
N GLN A 52 6.18 14.31 -14.49
CA GLN A 52 7.44 13.71 -14.96
C GLN A 52 8.47 13.61 -13.83
N VAL A 53 8.73 14.71 -13.12
CA VAL A 53 9.69 14.72 -12.00
C VAL A 53 9.26 13.78 -10.90
N ARG A 54 8.02 13.86 -10.45
CA ARG A 54 7.46 13.00 -9.38
C ARG A 54 7.62 11.52 -9.72
N ASN A 55 7.12 11.12 -10.89
CA ASN A 55 7.15 9.71 -11.29
C ASN A 55 8.58 9.21 -11.50
N TYR A 56 9.46 10.05 -12.06
CA TYR A 56 10.88 9.71 -12.21
C TYR A 56 11.55 9.46 -10.86
N VAL A 57 11.34 10.34 -9.86
CA VAL A 57 11.95 10.19 -8.53
C VAL A 57 11.47 8.92 -7.83
N GLY A 58 10.16 8.65 -7.84
CA GLY A 58 9.61 7.43 -7.25
C GLY A 58 10.07 6.16 -7.96
N ALA A 59 10.00 6.13 -9.28
CA ALA A 59 10.45 5.01 -10.09
C ALA A 59 11.95 4.74 -9.90
N ARG A 60 12.77 5.79 -9.83
CA ARG A 60 14.20 5.65 -9.57
C ARG A 60 14.48 5.02 -8.19
N ALA A 61 13.77 5.45 -7.16
CA ALA A 61 13.90 4.86 -5.82
C ALA A 61 13.50 3.37 -5.82
N LEU A 62 12.47 3.00 -6.60
CA LEU A 62 12.07 1.61 -6.79
C LEU A 62 13.15 0.79 -7.52
N GLU A 63 13.64 1.30 -8.64
CA GLU A 63 14.71 0.66 -9.43
C GLU A 63 15.96 0.41 -8.59
N ASP A 64 16.43 1.42 -7.85
CA ASP A 64 17.61 1.32 -7.00
C ASP A 64 17.43 0.29 -5.87
N SER A 65 16.21 0.16 -5.34
CA SER A 65 15.89 -0.82 -4.28
C SER A 65 15.67 -2.25 -4.80
N ARG A 66 15.26 -2.40 -6.06
CA ARG A 66 14.85 -3.65 -6.70
C ARG A 66 13.72 -4.36 -5.96
N MET A 67 12.83 -3.61 -5.30
CA MET A 67 11.70 -4.18 -4.58
C MET A 67 10.51 -4.35 -5.53
N PRO A 68 9.76 -5.48 -5.44
CA PRO A 68 8.55 -5.65 -6.24
C PRO A 68 7.47 -4.66 -5.78
N MET A 69 6.74 -4.08 -6.74
CA MET A 69 5.63 -3.15 -6.46
C MET A 69 4.57 -3.26 -7.55
N VAL A 70 3.30 -3.06 -7.17
CA VAL A 70 2.18 -2.90 -8.12
C VAL A 70 1.63 -1.49 -8.02
N GLY A 71 1.60 -0.76 -9.14
CA GLY A 71 0.99 0.56 -9.26
C GLY A 71 -0.41 0.49 -9.84
N PHE A 72 -1.43 1.00 -9.14
CA PHE A 72 -2.81 1.07 -9.63
C PHE A 72 -3.04 2.39 -10.36
N VAL A 73 -3.38 2.29 -11.64
CA VAL A 73 -3.47 3.42 -12.56
C VAL A 73 -4.90 3.96 -12.62
N ASN A 74 -5.04 5.29 -12.54
CA ASN A 74 -6.27 6.00 -12.88
C ASN A 74 -6.08 6.71 -14.23
N GLU A 75 -6.70 6.18 -15.29
CA GLU A 75 -6.45 6.66 -16.64
C GLU A 75 -6.95 8.08 -16.93
N LYS A 76 -7.87 8.62 -16.13
CA LYS A 76 -8.30 10.01 -16.25
C LYS A 76 -7.12 10.99 -16.25
N ALA A 77 -6.08 10.69 -15.49
CA ALA A 77 -4.86 11.49 -15.44
C ALA A 77 -4.02 11.43 -16.73
N LEU A 78 -4.29 10.48 -17.62
CA LEU A 78 -3.54 10.24 -18.86
C LEU A 78 -4.23 10.83 -20.11
N VAL A 79 -5.52 11.16 -20.02
CA VAL A 79 -6.33 11.56 -21.20
C VAL A 79 -6.33 13.08 -21.42
N MET A 80 -5.14 13.69 -21.42
CA MET A 80 -4.95 15.09 -21.85
C MET A 80 -4.54 15.08 -23.32
N PRO A 81 -5.38 15.57 -24.26
CA PRO A 81 -5.16 15.38 -25.71
C PRO A 81 -3.81 15.86 -26.22
N GLU A 82 -3.32 17.01 -25.69
CA GLU A 82 -2.06 17.62 -26.12
C GLU A 82 -0.82 16.98 -25.45
N GLU A 83 -1.00 16.18 -24.39
CA GLU A 83 0.06 15.57 -23.59
C GLU A 83 -0.03 14.04 -23.55
N ARG A 84 -0.85 13.44 -24.39
CA ARG A 84 -1.19 12.02 -24.30
C ARG A 84 0.04 11.09 -24.32
N ASP A 85 0.94 11.31 -25.27
CA ASP A 85 2.11 10.44 -25.43
C ASP A 85 3.11 10.62 -24.26
N ASP A 86 3.29 11.86 -23.80
CA ASP A 86 4.14 12.14 -22.65
C ASP A 86 3.57 11.55 -21.35
N ARG A 87 2.24 11.66 -21.14
CA ARG A 87 1.58 11.07 -19.99
C ARG A 87 1.58 9.54 -20.05
N ARG A 88 1.41 8.95 -21.23
CA ARG A 88 1.56 7.52 -21.48
C ARG A 88 2.98 7.04 -21.11
N ALA A 89 4.00 7.80 -21.44
CA ALA A 89 5.38 7.47 -21.12
C ALA A 89 5.65 7.39 -19.61
N LEU A 90 4.84 8.04 -18.76
CA LEU A 90 4.95 7.92 -17.31
C LEU A 90 4.68 6.48 -16.83
N LEU A 91 3.77 5.75 -17.48
CA LEU A 91 3.54 4.33 -17.18
C LEU A 91 4.78 3.50 -17.51
N GLY A 92 5.42 3.78 -18.65
CA GLY A 92 6.67 3.15 -19.05
C GLY A 92 7.80 3.39 -18.03
N THR A 93 7.83 4.55 -17.39
CA THR A 93 8.83 4.87 -16.34
C THR A 93 8.72 3.89 -15.17
N TRP A 94 7.52 3.55 -14.72
CA TRP A 94 7.30 2.59 -13.63
C TRP A 94 7.59 1.14 -14.06
N LEU A 95 7.19 0.75 -15.27
CA LEU A 95 7.47 -0.59 -15.81
C LEU A 95 8.98 -0.83 -15.98
N HIS A 96 9.74 0.16 -16.47
CA HIS A 96 11.21 0.08 -16.54
C HIS A 96 11.86 -0.07 -15.17
N ALA A 97 11.28 0.56 -14.14
CA ALA A 97 11.75 0.42 -12.77
C ALA A 97 11.41 -0.93 -12.12
N GLY A 98 10.70 -1.81 -12.84
CA GLY A 98 10.31 -3.13 -12.37
C GLY A 98 8.98 -3.19 -11.63
N ALA A 99 8.17 -2.14 -11.68
CA ALA A 99 6.79 -2.20 -11.18
C ALA A 99 5.90 -3.01 -12.12
N GLU A 100 4.91 -3.73 -11.57
CA GLU A 100 3.72 -4.16 -12.30
C GLU A 100 2.68 -3.04 -12.26
N LEU A 101 1.74 -3.02 -13.23
CA LEU A 101 0.61 -2.10 -13.21
C LEU A 101 -0.70 -2.85 -13.02
N GLY A 102 -1.64 -2.21 -12.32
CA GLY A 102 -3.00 -2.66 -12.08
C GLY A 102 -4.01 -1.59 -12.47
N ASN A 103 -5.28 -1.96 -12.59
CA ASN A 103 -6.37 -1.05 -12.87
C ASN A 103 -6.91 -0.43 -11.57
N GLY A 104 -6.92 0.90 -11.46
CA GLY A 104 -7.49 1.68 -10.36
C GLY A 104 -8.77 2.42 -10.77
N THR A 105 -9.46 1.98 -11.83
CA THR A 105 -10.56 2.64 -12.53
C THR A 105 -10.13 3.88 -13.35
N PHE A 106 -11.06 4.42 -14.14
CA PHE A 106 -10.81 5.65 -14.87
C PHE A 106 -10.92 6.88 -13.96
N SER A 107 -12.03 6.99 -13.24
CA SER A 107 -12.43 8.22 -12.57
C SER A 107 -11.99 8.36 -11.10
N ASP A 108 -11.56 7.25 -10.47
CA ASP A 108 -11.25 7.18 -9.03
C ASP A 108 -12.47 7.47 -8.12
N ILE A 109 -13.68 7.11 -8.58
CA ILE A 109 -14.91 7.27 -7.80
C ILE A 109 -15.29 5.95 -7.14
N PRO A 110 -15.43 5.87 -5.79
CA PRO A 110 -15.86 4.66 -5.11
C PRO A 110 -17.22 4.15 -5.59
N LEU A 111 -17.41 2.83 -5.61
CA LEU A 111 -18.65 2.20 -6.09
C LEU A 111 -19.91 2.75 -5.41
N GLY A 112 -19.89 2.93 -4.10
CA GLY A 112 -21.04 3.46 -3.35
C GLY A 112 -21.37 4.93 -3.62
N HIS A 113 -20.46 5.66 -4.28
CA HIS A 113 -20.64 7.05 -4.70
C HIS A 113 -20.85 7.18 -6.21
N SER A 114 -20.85 6.06 -6.94
CA SER A 114 -21.06 5.99 -8.37
C SER A 114 -22.55 5.94 -8.73
N GLN A 115 -22.84 5.83 -10.03
CA GLN A 115 -24.21 5.68 -10.55
C GLN A 115 -24.67 4.20 -10.58
N GLY A 116 -24.06 3.35 -9.75
CA GLY A 116 -24.36 1.92 -9.66
C GLY A 116 -23.37 1.04 -10.42
N ALA A 117 -23.57 -0.28 -10.32
CA ALA A 117 -22.62 -1.27 -10.80
C ALA A 117 -22.34 -1.18 -12.32
N GLU A 118 -23.36 -0.91 -13.15
CA GLU A 118 -23.18 -0.82 -14.60
C GLU A 118 -22.27 0.34 -15.02
N TRP A 119 -22.45 1.48 -14.41
CA TRP A 119 -21.57 2.62 -14.61
C TRP A 119 -20.15 2.31 -14.12
N PHE A 120 -20.02 1.64 -12.99
CA PHE A 120 -18.74 1.28 -12.41
C PHE A 120 -17.99 0.25 -13.27
N GLU A 121 -18.69 -0.74 -13.86
CA GLU A 121 -18.11 -1.67 -14.84
C GLU A 121 -17.53 -0.91 -16.05
N GLN A 122 -18.26 0.09 -16.57
CA GLN A 122 -17.75 0.93 -17.66
C GLN A 122 -16.54 1.76 -17.22
N ASP A 123 -16.51 2.26 -15.99
CA ASP A 123 -15.38 3.01 -15.43
C ASP A 123 -14.13 2.14 -15.31
N ILE A 124 -14.28 0.85 -14.99
CA ILE A 124 -13.20 -0.13 -15.02
C ILE A 124 -12.69 -0.34 -16.45
N GLU A 125 -13.60 -0.55 -17.42
CA GLU A 125 -13.23 -0.75 -18.83
C GLU A 125 -12.55 0.48 -19.44
N TYR A 126 -12.99 1.70 -19.08
CA TYR A 126 -12.32 2.92 -19.52
C TYR A 126 -10.94 3.08 -18.87
N GLY A 127 -10.77 2.62 -17.63
CA GLY A 127 -9.56 2.75 -16.85
C GLY A 127 -8.45 1.75 -17.19
N GLU A 128 -8.66 0.88 -18.19
CA GLU A 128 -7.65 -0.11 -18.59
C GLU A 128 -7.13 0.05 -20.03
N ARG A 129 -7.76 0.89 -20.84
CA ARG A 129 -7.52 0.90 -22.30
C ARG A 129 -6.07 1.21 -22.65
N LEU A 130 -5.56 2.29 -22.09
CA LEU A 130 -4.19 2.73 -22.34
C LEU A 130 -3.20 1.90 -21.52
N THR A 131 -3.53 1.63 -20.28
CA THR A 131 -2.67 0.84 -19.36
C THR A 131 -2.47 -0.57 -19.90
N ARG A 132 -3.51 -1.23 -20.38
CA ARG A 132 -3.44 -2.57 -20.97
C ARG A 132 -2.59 -2.60 -22.23
N GLU A 133 -2.66 -1.56 -23.06
CA GLU A 133 -1.82 -1.42 -24.25
C GLU A 133 -0.34 -1.34 -23.84
N VAL A 134 -0.01 -0.42 -22.91
CA VAL A 134 1.36 -0.21 -22.44
C VAL A 134 1.93 -1.47 -21.77
N VAL A 135 1.17 -2.10 -20.88
CA VAL A 135 1.60 -3.33 -20.18
C VAL A 135 1.93 -4.45 -21.17
N ARG A 136 1.13 -4.62 -22.23
CA ARG A 136 1.40 -5.61 -23.28
C ARG A 136 2.68 -5.34 -24.06
N GLU A 137 3.04 -4.09 -24.28
CA GLU A 137 4.31 -3.73 -24.95
C GLU A 137 5.53 -4.17 -24.14
N TYR A 138 5.39 -4.28 -22.82
CA TYR A 138 6.41 -4.81 -21.91
C TYR A 138 6.33 -6.32 -21.70
N GLY A 139 5.40 -7.00 -22.40
CA GLY A 139 5.25 -8.45 -22.35
C GLY A 139 4.53 -8.96 -21.09
N ASP A 140 3.79 -8.10 -20.41
CA ASP A 140 3.08 -8.40 -19.18
C ASP A 140 1.54 -8.36 -19.37
N THR A 141 0.80 -8.64 -18.31
CA THR A 141 -0.66 -8.74 -18.30
C THR A 141 -1.26 -7.93 -17.16
N LEU A 142 -2.27 -7.12 -17.47
CA LEU A 142 -3.03 -6.35 -16.48
C LEU A 142 -3.98 -7.30 -15.74
N ARG A 143 -3.65 -7.68 -14.51
CA ARG A 143 -4.33 -8.73 -13.74
C ARG A 143 -4.86 -8.28 -12.37
N TYR A 144 -4.42 -7.13 -11.86
CA TYR A 144 -4.83 -6.63 -10.55
C TYR A 144 -5.80 -5.47 -10.68
N PHE A 145 -6.76 -5.42 -9.76
CA PHE A 145 -7.74 -4.34 -9.65
C PHE A 145 -7.77 -3.79 -8.24
N ARG A 146 -7.86 -2.48 -8.09
CA ARG A 146 -8.07 -1.80 -6.82
C ARG A 146 -9.32 -0.95 -6.86
N PHE A 147 -10.26 -1.19 -5.93
CA PHE A 147 -11.37 -0.29 -5.72
C PHE A 147 -10.86 1.09 -5.24
N PRO A 148 -11.38 2.21 -5.77
CA PRO A 148 -11.04 3.55 -5.34
C PRO A 148 -11.09 3.70 -3.82
N GLY A 149 -9.96 4.10 -3.21
CA GLY A 149 -9.80 4.21 -1.76
C GLY A 149 -10.00 2.91 -0.97
N MET A 150 -10.23 1.77 -1.64
CA MET A 150 -10.73 0.53 -1.03
C MET A 150 -12.03 0.75 -0.24
N ASP A 151 -12.77 1.79 -0.62
CA ASP A 151 -14.02 2.19 0.02
C ASP A 151 -15.21 1.53 -0.69
N LEU A 152 -15.87 0.62 0.03
CA LEU A 152 -17.11 -0.04 -0.40
C LEU A 152 -18.34 0.52 0.33
N THR A 153 -18.18 1.60 1.09
CA THR A 153 -19.26 2.23 1.85
C THR A 153 -20.34 2.77 0.90
N GLY A 154 -21.60 2.49 1.21
CA GLY A 154 -22.73 2.92 0.38
C GLY A 154 -23.04 2.04 -0.82
N ALA A 155 -22.15 1.12 -1.20
CA ALA A 155 -22.45 0.13 -2.23
C ALA A 155 -23.47 -0.89 -1.71
N SER A 156 -24.47 -1.25 -2.54
CA SER A 156 -25.39 -2.31 -2.22
C SER A 156 -24.73 -3.69 -2.40
N ASP A 157 -25.22 -4.70 -1.67
CA ASP A 157 -24.76 -6.08 -1.84
C ASP A 157 -24.92 -6.56 -3.28
N GLN A 158 -26.00 -6.14 -3.96
CA GLN A 158 -26.27 -6.47 -5.34
C GLN A 158 -25.22 -5.86 -6.30
N ASP A 159 -24.83 -4.59 -6.07
CA ASP A 159 -23.80 -3.93 -6.88
C ASP A 159 -22.44 -4.58 -6.67
N LEU A 160 -22.10 -4.92 -5.41
CA LEU A 160 -20.85 -5.61 -5.09
C LEU A 160 -20.78 -6.99 -5.75
N ASP A 161 -21.86 -7.79 -5.69
CA ASP A 161 -21.90 -9.11 -6.31
C ASP A 161 -21.76 -9.01 -7.84
N ARG A 162 -22.43 -8.02 -8.45
CA ARG A 162 -22.35 -7.77 -9.88
C ARG A 162 -20.94 -7.36 -10.32
N VAL A 163 -20.33 -6.41 -9.62
CA VAL A 163 -18.97 -5.94 -9.92
C VAL A 163 -17.94 -7.06 -9.71
N ASN A 164 -18.06 -7.86 -8.65
CA ASN A 164 -17.17 -9.01 -8.43
C ASN A 164 -17.30 -10.06 -9.54
N ALA A 165 -18.52 -10.35 -10.01
CA ALA A 165 -18.73 -11.23 -11.17
C ALA A 165 -18.11 -10.66 -12.44
N PHE A 166 -18.18 -9.35 -12.66
CA PHE A 166 -17.50 -8.66 -13.74
C PHE A 166 -15.99 -8.81 -13.63
N LEU A 167 -15.39 -8.49 -12.50
CA LEU A 167 -13.94 -8.61 -12.27
C LEU A 167 -13.43 -10.04 -12.52
N GLN A 168 -14.18 -11.05 -12.06
CA GLN A 168 -13.85 -12.44 -12.30
C GLN A 168 -13.90 -12.80 -13.79
N ARG A 169 -14.90 -12.34 -14.55
CA ARG A 169 -15.03 -12.55 -15.99
C ARG A 169 -13.89 -11.91 -16.78
N GLU A 170 -13.45 -10.73 -16.35
CA GLU A 170 -12.34 -10.00 -16.97
C GLU A 170 -10.95 -10.44 -16.44
N ASN A 171 -10.90 -11.51 -15.62
CA ASN A 171 -9.69 -12.06 -15.00
C ASN A 171 -8.95 -11.08 -14.09
N TYR A 172 -9.65 -10.19 -13.42
CA TYR A 172 -9.09 -9.32 -12.42
C TYR A 172 -9.08 -9.96 -11.04
N THR A 173 -7.98 -9.77 -10.32
CA THR A 173 -7.87 -10.06 -8.89
C THR A 173 -8.06 -8.76 -8.11
N PRO A 174 -9.15 -8.60 -7.33
CA PRO A 174 -9.32 -7.44 -6.47
C PRO A 174 -8.31 -7.47 -5.32
N VAL A 175 -7.69 -6.32 -5.05
CA VAL A 175 -6.59 -6.19 -4.10
C VAL A 175 -6.97 -5.28 -2.95
N THR A 176 -6.88 -5.81 -1.72
CA THR A 176 -6.99 -5.07 -0.46
C THR A 176 -5.65 -4.49 -0.03
N ALA A 177 -5.64 -3.71 1.07
CA ALA A 177 -4.44 -3.38 1.81
C ALA A 177 -4.66 -3.54 3.32
N THR A 178 -3.57 -3.80 4.04
CA THR A 178 -3.54 -3.92 5.49
C THR A 178 -2.78 -2.79 6.17
N ILE A 179 -1.97 -2.03 5.42
CA ILE A 179 -1.27 -0.84 5.89
C ILE A 179 -1.55 0.29 4.90
N ARG A 180 -1.92 1.45 5.41
CA ARG A 180 -2.01 2.69 4.66
C ARG A 180 -1.58 3.86 5.52
N PHE A 181 -1.09 4.90 4.90
CA PHE A 181 -0.73 6.16 5.55
C PHE A 181 -1.70 7.26 5.12
N ASP A 182 -2.06 8.14 6.05
CA ASP A 182 -2.73 9.38 5.74
C ASP A 182 -1.65 10.43 5.39
N ASP A 183 -1.26 10.46 4.13
CA ASP A 183 -0.19 11.33 3.63
C ASP A 183 -0.69 12.74 3.28
N GLU A 184 -2.01 12.94 3.08
CA GLU A 184 -2.55 14.21 2.61
C GLU A 184 -2.23 15.42 3.51
N PRO A 185 -2.34 15.31 4.85
CA PRO A 185 -1.98 16.42 5.73
C PRO A 185 -0.51 16.84 5.66
N PHE A 186 0.37 15.93 5.22
CA PHE A 186 1.79 16.21 5.00
C PHE A 186 2.06 16.63 3.57
N ASN A 187 1.42 15.99 2.58
CA ASN A 187 1.68 16.23 1.18
C ASN A 187 1.30 17.64 0.73
N THR A 188 0.14 18.14 1.16
CA THR A 188 -0.30 19.49 0.79
C THR A 188 0.69 20.58 1.25
N PRO A 189 1.09 20.69 2.53
CA PRO A 189 2.09 21.68 2.93
C PRO A 189 3.49 21.39 2.36
N TYR A 190 3.84 20.12 2.10
CA TYR A 190 5.09 19.75 1.45
C TYR A 190 5.20 20.34 0.04
N VAL A 191 4.16 20.14 -0.78
CA VAL A 191 4.09 20.67 -2.15
C VAL A 191 4.13 22.20 -2.14
N ASN A 192 3.35 22.85 -1.28
CA ASN A 192 3.31 24.31 -1.20
C ASN A 192 4.66 24.89 -0.79
N SER A 193 5.34 24.27 0.19
CA SER A 193 6.69 24.69 0.58
C SER A 193 7.71 24.56 -0.55
N LYS A 194 7.55 23.52 -1.41
CA LYS A 194 8.39 23.37 -2.62
C LYS A 194 8.12 24.49 -3.63
N ILE A 195 6.86 24.84 -3.84
CA ILE A 195 6.47 25.94 -4.73
C ILE A 195 7.06 27.28 -4.24
N GLU A 196 7.05 27.50 -2.93
CA GLU A 196 7.61 28.68 -2.26
C GLU A 196 9.15 28.63 -2.14
N ASN A 197 9.79 27.54 -2.51
CA ASN A 197 11.22 27.26 -2.36
C ASN A 197 11.70 27.30 -0.89
N ASP A 198 10.82 27.02 0.08
CA ASP A 198 11.18 26.88 1.49
C ASP A 198 11.77 25.48 1.78
N THR A 199 13.06 25.35 1.52
CA THR A 199 13.79 24.09 1.70
C THR A 199 13.88 23.64 3.17
N VAL A 200 13.78 24.59 4.12
CA VAL A 200 13.79 24.29 5.56
C VAL A 200 12.48 23.60 5.95
N LEU A 201 11.35 24.15 5.50
CA LEU A 201 10.04 23.59 5.79
C LEU A 201 9.82 22.27 5.04
N VAL A 202 10.25 22.16 3.78
CA VAL A 202 10.24 20.89 3.03
C VAL A 202 10.94 19.78 3.80
N ARG A 203 12.15 20.02 4.29
CA ARG A 203 12.88 19.04 5.09
C ARG A 203 12.18 18.71 6.39
N TYR A 204 11.71 19.72 7.12
CA TYR A 204 10.98 19.52 8.37
C TYR A 204 9.75 18.63 8.18
N ILE A 205 8.92 18.92 7.15
CA ILE A 205 7.72 18.14 6.87
C ILE A 205 8.09 16.69 6.51
N GLY A 206 9.11 16.48 5.67
CA GLY A 206 9.59 15.15 5.31
C GLY A 206 10.03 14.34 6.53
N GLU A 207 10.82 14.93 7.44
CA GLU A 207 11.24 14.26 8.68
C GLU A 207 10.05 13.88 9.57
N ARG A 208 9.08 14.79 9.75
CA ARG A 208 7.86 14.51 10.54
C ARG A 208 7.00 13.43 9.90
N TYR A 209 6.93 13.39 8.57
CA TYR A 209 6.25 12.33 7.84
C TYR A 209 6.89 10.96 8.09
N LEU A 210 8.20 10.84 8.02
CA LEU A 210 8.90 9.58 8.29
C LEU A 210 8.74 9.13 9.75
N GLU A 211 8.67 10.04 10.69
CA GLU A 211 8.35 9.70 12.10
C GLU A 211 6.91 9.20 12.26
N TYR A 212 5.95 9.87 11.59
CA TYR A 212 4.56 9.44 11.53
C TYR A 212 4.45 8.01 10.94
N VAL A 213 5.13 7.73 9.83
CA VAL A 213 5.17 6.41 9.20
C VAL A 213 5.65 5.33 10.17
N LYS A 214 6.72 5.57 10.93
CA LYS A 214 7.23 4.61 11.92
C LYS A 214 6.17 4.27 12.97
N GLN A 215 5.47 5.27 13.49
CA GLN A 215 4.42 5.08 14.49
C GLN A 215 3.20 4.33 13.92
N VAL A 216 2.82 4.62 12.67
CA VAL A 216 1.74 3.89 11.99
C VAL A 216 2.10 2.43 11.77
N LEU A 217 3.34 2.14 11.38
CA LEU A 217 3.82 0.75 11.26
C LEU A 217 3.78 0.03 12.60
N ASP A 218 4.22 0.66 13.70
CA ASP A 218 4.14 0.08 15.05
C ASP A 218 2.69 -0.26 15.43
N HIS A 219 1.74 0.61 15.08
CA HIS A 219 0.32 0.38 15.32
C HIS A 219 -0.21 -0.84 14.56
N TYR A 220 0.10 -0.98 13.25
CA TYR A 220 -0.36 -2.15 12.47
C TYR A 220 0.30 -3.46 12.92
N GLU A 221 1.55 -3.40 13.40
CA GLU A 221 2.21 -4.54 14.03
C GLU A 221 1.47 -4.97 15.32
N ALA A 222 1.07 -4.02 16.15
CA ALA A 222 0.26 -4.28 17.34
C ALA A 222 -1.11 -4.85 16.98
N LEU A 223 -1.83 -4.23 16.02
CA LEU A 223 -3.13 -4.74 15.54
C LEU A 223 -3.02 -6.18 15.04
N SER A 224 -1.97 -6.52 14.31
CA SER A 224 -1.74 -7.88 13.84
C SER A 224 -1.58 -8.86 14.99
N GLN A 225 -0.80 -8.49 16.00
CA GLN A 225 -0.59 -9.31 17.18
C GLN A 225 -1.87 -9.48 18.00
N ASP A 226 -2.63 -8.41 18.19
CA ASP A 226 -3.84 -8.41 19.01
C ASP A 226 -4.98 -9.22 18.38
N ASN A 227 -5.16 -9.13 17.06
CA ASN A 227 -6.25 -9.79 16.37
C ASN A 227 -5.93 -11.22 15.91
N PHE A 228 -4.67 -11.51 15.59
CA PHE A 228 -4.27 -12.79 14.99
C PHE A 228 -3.21 -13.55 15.81
N SER A 229 -2.76 -13.01 16.95
CA SER A 229 -1.69 -13.56 17.79
C SER A 229 -0.40 -13.87 17.01
N ARG A 230 -0.19 -13.18 15.87
CA ARG A 230 0.98 -13.27 15.00
C ARG A 230 1.15 -12.00 14.17
N GLN A 231 2.33 -11.82 13.63
CA GLN A 231 2.49 -10.89 12.51
C GLN A 231 1.87 -11.50 11.25
N ILE A 232 1.08 -10.72 10.53
CA ILE A 232 0.46 -11.12 9.27
C ILE A 232 1.35 -10.70 8.09
N THR A 233 1.12 -11.28 6.92
CA THR A 233 1.67 -10.76 5.68
C THR A 233 0.93 -9.47 5.33
N HIS A 234 1.66 -8.36 5.23
CA HIS A 234 1.07 -7.06 4.94
C HIS A 234 1.05 -6.73 3.45
N ILE A 235 0.00 -6.02 3.02
CA ILE A 235 -0.04 -5.29 1.75
C ILE A 235 -0.08 -3.80 2.11
N LEU A 236 0.98 -3.09 1.76
CA LEU A 236 1.11 -1.65 1.99
C LEU A 236 0.57 -0.88 0.78
N SER A 237 -0.37 0.02 1.01
CA SER A 237 -0.86 0.98 0.03
C SER A 237 -0.23 2.34 0.28
N LEU A 238 0.49 2.85 -0.70
CA LEU A 238 0.96 4.23 -0.80
C LEU A 238 0.12 4.94 -1.86
N ARG A 239 -0.01 6.24 -1.76
CA ARG A 239 -0.53 7.06 -2.85
C ARG A 239 0.62 7.61 -3.68
N CYS A 240 0.47 7.75 -4.99
CA CYS A 240 1.46 8.36 -5.89
C CYS A 240 1.52 9.89 -5.69
N SER A 241 1.70 10.34 -4.43
CA SER A 241 1.82 11.73 -4.04
C SER A 241 3.27 12.20 -4.09
N GLU A 242 3.48 13.51 -4.04
CA GLU A 242 4.82 14.10 -4.08
C GLU A 242 5.69 13.58 -2.93
N ILE A 243 5.16 13.66 -1.69
CA ILE A 243 5.93 13.26 -0.51
C ILE A 243 6.23 11.75 -0.51
N ASN A 244 5.28 10.91 -0.94
CA ASN A 244 5.51 9.46 -1.01
C ASN A 244 6.58 9.11 -2.03
N ASN A 245 6.57 9.73 -3.20
CA ASN A 245 7.58 9.47 -4.23
C ASN A 245 8.98 9.94 -3.81
N GLU A 246 9.10 11.13 -3.23
CA GLU A 246 10.40 11.64 -2.77
C GLU A 246 10.93 10.91 -1.53
N MET A 247 10.04 10.46 -0.65
CA MET A 247 10.42 9.71 0.54
C MET A 247 10.47 8.19 0.33
N LEU A 248 10.16 7.67 -0.88
CA LEU A 248 10.04 6.23 -1.11
C LEU A 248 11.28 5.45 -0.64
N GLY A 249 12.47 5.88 -0.99
CA GLY A 249 13.70 5.21 -0.56
C GLY A 249 13.84 5.14 0.98
N TYR A 250 13.46 6.20 1.69
CA TYR A 250 13.47 6.21 3.16
C TYR A 250 12.36 5.32 3.75
N LEU A 251 11.18 5.27 3.12
CA LEU A 251 10.09 4.37 3.53
C LEU A 251 10.51 2.90 3.41
N LEU A 252 11.13 2.53 2.29
CA LEU A 252 11.67 1.19 2.07
C LEU A 252 12.75 0.84 3.10
N TYR A 253 13.64 1.78 3.41
CA TYR A 253 14.66 1.60 4.43
C TYR A 253 14.05 1.39 5.83
N ILE A 254 13.04 2.18 6.23
CA ILE A 254 12.33 2.02 7.50
C ILE A 254 11.70 0.62 7.61
N LEU A 255 11.04 0.14 6.56
CA LEU A 255 10.47 -1.20 6.53
C LEU A 255 11.54 -2.28 6.69
N TRP A 256 12.65 -2.15 5.96
CA TRP A 256 13.78 -3.07 6.07
C TRP A 256 14.39 -3.06 7.48
N GLU A 257 14.61 -1.89 8.07
CA GLU A 257 15.13 -1.71 9.43
C GLU A 257 14.22 -2.35 10.48
N LYS A 258 12.89 -2.27 10.27
CA LYS A 258 11.88 -2.95 11.11
C LYS A 258 11.81 -4.47 10.89
N GLY A 259 12.64 -5.03 10.01
CA GLY A 259 12.73 -6.47 9.76
C GLY A 259 11.74 -7.01 8.74
N TYR A 260 11.10 -6.15 7.94
CA TYR A 260 10.26 -6.60 6.83
C TYR A 260 11.08 -7.16 5.68
N ARG A 261 10.55 -8.23 5.07
CA ARG A 261 10.99 -8.77 3.78
C ARG A 261 9.96 -8.39 2.73
N PHE A 262 10.45 -7.81 1.65
CA PHE A 262 9.62 -7.45 0.52
C PHE A 262 9.34 -8.69 -0.33
N ILE A 263 8.07 -8.90 -0.64
CA ILE A 263 7.57 -10.00 -1.45
C ILE A 263 6.67 -9.46 -2.56
N THR A 264 6.40 -10.26 -3.56
CA THR A 264 5.45 -9.89 -4.62
C THR A 264 4.02 -9.81 -4.07
N LEU A 265 3.15 -9.08 -4.77
CA LEU A 265 1.74 -9.02 -4.42
C LEU A 265 1.07 -10.40 -4.53
N GLU A 266 1.48 -11.22 -5.50
CA GLU A 266 1.01 -12.58 -5.67
C GLU A 266 1.33 -13.45 -4.45
N GLU A 267 2.58 -13.40 -3.96
CA GLU A 267 2.99 -14.11 -2.73
C GLU A 267 2.21 -13.61 -1.51
N ALA A 268 1.97 -12.30 -1.40
CA ALA A 268 1.19 -11.75 -0.30
C ALA A 268 -0.26 -12.24 -0.31
N LEU A 269 -0.93 -12.19 -1.46
CA LEU A 269 -2.32 -12.65 -1.62
C LEU A 269 -2.47 -14.17 -1.45
N ALA A 270 -1.39 -14.94 -1.54
CA ALA A 270 -1.39 -16.37 -1.25
C ALA A 270 -1.48 -16.69 0.26
N ASP A 271 -1.24 -15.70 1.15
CA ASP A 271 -1.43 -15.89 2.60
C ASP A 271 -2.90 -16.30 2.88
N PRO A 272 -3.13 -17.44 3.57
CA PRO A 272 -4.49 -17.90 3.90
C PRO A 272 -5.35 -16.85 4.60
N LEU A 273 -4.73 -15.91 5.33
CA LEU A 273 -5.40 -14.81 6.03
C LEU A 273 -6.42 -14.09 5.14
N TYR A 274 -6.03 -13.76 3.89
CA TYR A 274 -6.88 -13.00 2.98
C TYR A 274 -8.11 -13.77 2.49
N ARG A 275 -8.07 -15.11 2.52
CA ARG A 275 -9.21 -15.96 2.18
C ARG A 275 -10.07 -16.28 3.40
N GLU A 276 -9.45 -16.44 4.57
CA GLU A 276 -10.11 -16.85 5.79
C GLU A 276 -10.88 -15.71 6.47
N HIS A 277 -10.35 -14.49 6.38
CA HIS A 277 -10.88 -13.32 7.09
C HIS A 277 -11.57 -12.29 6.20
N LEU A 278 -11.36 -12.31 4.86
CA LEU A 278 -12.10 -11.46 3.94
C LEU A 278 -13.17 -12.25 3.21
N PRO A 279 -14.47 -12.00 3.47
CA PRO A 279 -15.55 -12.55 2.67
C PRO A 279 -15.34 -12.18 1.20
N GLU A 280 -15.69 -13.09 0.28
CA GLU A 280 -15.44 -12.94 -1.15
C GLU A 280 -15.96 -11.61 -1.72
N ARG A 281 -17.16 -11.22 -1.29
CA ARG A 281 -17.81 -9.95 -1.68
C ARG A 281 -16.96 -8.71 -1.35
N TYR A 282 -16.16 -8.75 -0.29
CA TYR A 282 -15.41 -7.61 0.24
C TYR A 282 -13.89 -7.69 0.01
N ARG A 283 -13.42 -8.62 -0.84
CA ARG A 283 -11.97 -8.84 -1.06
C ARG A 283 -11.21 -7.62 -1.57
N GLY A 284 -11.89 -6.68 -2.22
CA GLY A 284 -11.29 -5.43 -2.67
C GLY A 284 -11.44 -4.27 -1.70
N GLY A 285 -12.19 -4.43 -0.60
CA GLY A 285 -12.33 -3.42 0.44
C GLY A 285 -11.12 -3.37 1.37
N TYR A 286 -11.06 -2.34 2.22
CA TYR A 286 -9.97 -2.21 3.17
C TYR A 286 -10.00 -3.36 4.20
N PHE A 287 -8.88 -4.05 4.37
CA PHE A 287 -8.82 -5.31 5.11
C PHE A 287 -9.46 -5.25 6.51
N TRP A 288 -9.09 -4.25 7.31
CA TRP A 288 -9.53 -4.17 8.70
C TRP A 288 -11.02 -3.92 8.87
N ASP A 289 -11.65 -3.26 7.92
CA ASP A 289 -13.09 -2.98 7.96
C ASP A 289 -13.93 -4.26 7.90
N TYR A 290 -13.45 -5.26 7.20
CA TYR A 290 -14.21 -6.48 6.90
C TYR A 290 -13.68 -7.73 7.60
N ALA A 291 -12.39 -7.77 7.93
CA ALA A 291 -11.78 -8.91 8.60
C ALA A 291 -12.02 -8.92 10.12
N THR A 292 -12.12 -7.75 10.74
CA THR A 292 -12.24 -7.63 12.19
C THR A 292 -13.49 -6.89 12.65
N GLY A 293 -14.26 -6.31 11.74
CA GLY A 293 -15.37 -5.43 12.04
C GLY A 293 -14.97 -4.06 12.62
N LEU A 294 -13.68 -3.79 12.66
CA LEU A 294 -13.15 -2.50 13.07
C LEU A 294 -13.23 -1.56 11.86
N ARG A 295 -14.29 -0.76 11.78
CA ARG A 295 -14.34 0.30 10.77
C ARG A 295 -13.21 1.29 11.03
N TYR A 296 -12.28 1.39 10.07
CA TYR A 296 -11.11 2.27 10.13
C TYR A 296 -10.51 2.22 11.55
N PRO A 297 -9.64 1.25 11.87
CA PRO A 297 -9.01 1.28 13.17
C PRO A 297 -8.47 2.69 13.35
N ASP A 298 -8.98 3.40 14.35
CA ASP A 298 -8.46 4.72 14.70
C ASP A 298 -6.97 4.57 14.84
N ILE A 299 -6.23 5.04 13.84
CA ILE A 299 -4.77 5.05 13.95
C ILE A 299 -4.48 6.10 15.02
N PRO A 300 -4.10 5.70 16.25
CA PRO A 300 -3.92 6.63 17.36
C PRO A 300 -2.66 7.50 17.16
N VAL A 301 -2.19 7.57 15.93
CA VAL A 301 -1.03 8.33 15.53
C VAL A 301 -1.51 9.66 14.96
N HIS A 302 -1.28 10.71 15.73
CA HIS A 302 -1.74 12.03 15.35
C HIS A 302 -0.72 12.73 14.47
N VAL A 303 -1.22 13.34 13.39
CA VAL A 303 -0.46 14.32 12.61
C VAL A 303 0.03 15.44 13.57
N PRO A 304 1.32 15.77 13.58
CA PRO A 304 1.86 16.81 14.47
C PRO A 304 1.10 18.13 14.35
N ALA A 305 0.89 18.82 15.48
CA ALA A 305 0.06 20.02 15.54
C ALA A 305 0.49 21.10 14.54
N MET A 306 1.79 21.30 14.34
CA MET A 306 2.33 22.25 13.36
C MET A 306 1.97 21.86 11.93
N ILE A 307 2.11 20.57 11.57
CA ILE A 307 1.74 20.07 10.24
C ILE A 307 0.24 20.25 9.99
N ARG A 308 -0.58 19.93 10.99
CA ARG A 308 -2.03 20.13 10.92
C ARG A 308 -2.40 21.60 10.73
N ALA A 309 -1.73 22.50 11.43
CA ALA A 309 -1.96 23.94 11.28
C ALA A 309 -1.56 24.43 9.89
N LEU A 310 -0.43 23.98 9.33
CA LEU A 310 -0.01 24.27 7.96
C LEU A 310 -1.03 23.76 6.94
N TYR A 311 -1.49 22.54 7.10
CA TYR A 311 -2.50 21.94 6.21
C TYR A 311 -3.81 22.73 6.24
N GLN A 312 -4.32 23.06 7.44
CA GLN A 312 -5.55 23.85 7.59
C GLN A 312 -5.42 25.25 7.00
N TYR A 313 -4.30 25.95 7.21
CA TYR A 313 -4.06 27.27 6.67
C TYR A 313 -4.04 27.31 5.12
N GLN A 314 -3.66 26.23 4.48
CA GLN A 314 -3.48 26.14 3.03
C GLN A 314 -4.68 25.53 2.30
N THR A 315 -5.66 24.98 3.02
CA THR A 315 -6.90 24.43 2.45
C THR A 315 -8.08 25.40 2.48
N TYR A 316 -7.91 26.59 3.08
CA TYR A 316 -8.85 27.71 3.09
C TYR A 316 -8.33 28.86 2.22
#